data_5195fd499078fb2e4ffaa2b739ac1e92
#
_entry.id   5195fd499078fb2e4ffaa2b739ac1e92
#
_cell.length_a   1.000
_cell.length_b   1.000
_cell.length_c   1.000
_cell.angle_alpha   90.00
_cell.angle_beta   90.00
_cell.angle_gamma   90.00
#
_symmetry.space_group_name_H-M   'P 1'
#
loop_
_entity.id
_entity.type
_entity.pdbx_description
1 polymer ?
#
loop_
_entity_poly.entity_id
_entity_poly.type
_entity_poly.pdbx_seq_one_letter_code
_entity_poly.pdbx_strand_id
1 'polypeptide(L)'
;MVEIDGTFGEGGGQILRTALALSAATGKPFHISRIRGGRQKPGLRHQHLTAVRAAQTVADAQVQGAELGSSDLTFFPGRVAGGDYLFDIQTAGSAMLVLQTILPPLFRADQSSTVTVRGGTHNPMSPPFDFFAETFLPSVCRMGFHASPRLVRHGFYPAGGGEVVVQIEPAKNLQPVHFTAPAGPMVLSARVVLARLPDRVWEAEKRALESLDLDLATIERRDVTDSAGPGNCVEIVVDRGEAEPRSRSVLTAFGERGRPSAQVVEEAATYARELITSGAATDRFLADQLLIYLAMASGGSFTAPSLSLHATTNIAVIEQFLPVRLATEQIGSLHRVQCFPSELTKEAAETKRS
;
A
#
# COMPACT_ATOMS: atom_id res chain seq x y z
N MET A 1 17.97 18.96 -6.93
CA MET A 1 16.69 18.40 -7.41
C MET A 1 16.95 16.94 -7.74
N VAL A 2 16.02 16.04 -7.40
CA VAL A 2 16.14 14.61 -7.72
C VAL A 2 15.62 14.39 -9.14
N GLU A 3 16.38 13.68 -9.98
CA GLU A 3 15.98 13.36 -11.37
C GLU A 3 15.53 11.90 -11.45
N ILE A 4 14.34 11.65 -11.98
CA ILE A 4 13.73 10.32 -12.02
C ILE A 4 13.30 9.98 -13.46
N ASP A 5 13.66 8.79 -13.89
CA ASP A 5 13.15 8.20 -15.12
C ASP A 5 11.92 7.33 -14.83
N GLY A 6 10.76 7.74 -15.32
CA GLY A 6 9.50 7.01 -15.13
C GLY A 6 9.40 5.68 -15.87
N THR A 7 10.41 5.31 -16.68
CA THR A 7 10.52 3.98 -17.30
C THR A 7 11.34 3.00 -16.48
N PHE A 8 12.03 3.47 -15.43
CA PHE A 8 12.89 2.63 -14.62
C PHE A 8 12.13 1.48 -13.95
N GLY A 9 12.73 0.30 -13.90
CA GLY A 9 12.19 -0.88 -13.24
C GLY A 9 10.80 -1.27 -13.74
N GLU A 10 9.77 -1.13 -12.91
CA GLU A 10 8.37 -1.47 -13.24
C GLU A 10 7.77 -0.51 -14.29
N GLY A 11 8.32 0.69 -14.42
CA GLY A 11 7.88 1.69 -15.41
C GLY A 11 6.41 2.11 -15.28
N GLY A 12 5.85 2.03 -14.08
CA GLY A 12 4.44 2.29 -13.80
C GLY A 12 4.17 3.49 -12.91
N GLY A 13 3.03 3.48 -12.25
CA GLY A 13 2.58 4.60 -11.42
C GLY A 13 3.21 4.67 -10.03
N GLN A 14 3.87 3.61 -9.57
CA GLN A 14 4.44 3.55 -8.23
C GLN A 14 5.60 4.52 -8.06
N ILE A 15 6.50 4.60 -9.06
CA ILE A 15 7.64 5.53 -9.06
C ILE A 15 7.17 6.95 -8.76
N LEU A 16 6.13 7.40 -9.46
CA LEU A 16 5.56 8.73 -9.28
C LEU A 16 5.00 8.90 -7.86
N ARG A 17 4.22 7.94 -7.36
CA ARG A 17 3.63 8.03 -6.01
C ARG A 17 4.68 8.07 -4.91
N THR A 18 5.71 7.22 -5.01
CA THR A 18 6.83 7.21 -4.06
C THR A 18 7.62 8.51 -4.11
N ALA A 19 7.90 9.05 -5.31
CA ALA A 19 8.59 10.32 -5.48
C ALA A 19 7.78 11.49 -4.88
N LEU A 20 6.47 11.57 -5.14
CA LEU A 20 5.59 12.57 -4.55
C LEU A 20 5.56 12.49 -3.02
N ALA A 21 5.37 11.28 -2.48
CA ALA A 21 5.33 11.05 -1.04
C ALA A 21 6.63 11.48 -0.34
N LEU A 22 7.76 11.05 -0.90
CA LEU A 22 9.07 11.35 -0.33
C LEU A 22 9.50 12.80 -0.54
N SER A 23 9.23 13.37 -1.71
CA SER A 23 9.48 14.80 -1.97
C SER A 23 8.74 15.66 -0.96
N ALA A 24 7.44 15.43 -0.78
CA ALA A 24 6.63 16.15 0.21
C ALA A 24 7.12 15.92 1.65
N ALA A 25 7.48 14.68 2.03
CA ALA A 25 7.92 14.36 3.38
C ALA A 25 9.34 14.87 3.71
N THR A 26 10.20 15.07 2.70
CA THR A 26 11.63 15.47 2.89
C THR A 26 11.93 16.90 2.52
N GLY A 27 11.03 17.60 1.83
CA GLY A 27 11.27 18.93 1.27
C GLY A 27 12.20 18.94 0.05
N LYS A 28 12.55 17.78 -0.52
CA LYS A 28 13.44 17.69 -1.69
C LYS A 28 12.64 17.78 -2.98
N PRO A 29 12.87 18.78 -3.86
CA PRO A 29 12.21 18.85 -5.14
C PRO A 29 12.68 17.74 -6.08
N PHE A 30 11.78 17.31 -6.98
CA PHE A 30 12.12 16.33 -8.01
C PHE A 30 11.54 16.67 -9.38
N HIS A 31 12.17 16.14 -10.41
CA HIS A 31 11.64 16.06 -11.77
C HIS A 31 11.54 14.61 -12.19
N ILE A 32 10.42 14.24 -12.80
CA ILE A 32 10.23 12.91 -13.38
C ILE A 32 9.85 13.05 -14.86
N SER A 33 10.61 12.36 -15.71
CA SER A 33 10.33 12.26 -17.15
C SER A 33 9.76 10.88 -17.49
N ARG A 34 9.14 10.78 -18.66
CA ARG A 34 8.61 9.51 -19.21
C ARG A 34 7.68 8.77 -18.23
N ILE A 35 6.81 9.53 -17.56
CA ILE A 35 5.87 8.98 -16.56
C ILE A 35 5.09 7.81 -17.15
N ARG A 36 5.14 6.64 -16.46
CA ARG A 36 4.48 5.40 -16.87
C ARG A 36 4.88 4.94 -18.28
N GLY A 37 6.11 5.19 -18.68
CA GLY A 37 6.62 4.83 -20.01
C GLY A 37 6.63 3.33 -20.30
N GLY A 38 6.63 2.46 -19.28
CA GLY A 38 6.47 1.00 -19.41
C GLY A 38 5.03 0.52 -19.64
N ARG A 39 4.04 1.41 -19.69
CA ARG A 39 2.62 1.05 -19.83
C ARG A 39 2.10 1.33 -21.24
N GLN A 40 1.12 0.52 -21.71
CA GLN A 40 0.46 0.71 -23.02
C GLN A 40 -0.14 2.11 -23.20
N LYS A 41 -0.60 2.74 -22.11
CA LYS A 41 -1.11 4.11 -22.08
C LYS A 41 -0.25 4.93 -21.10
N PRO A 42 0.88 5.50 -21.56
CA PRO A 42 1.80 6.26 -20.71
C PRO A 42 1.18 7.59 -20.25
N GLY A 43 1.92 8.33 -19.45
CA GLY A 43 1.53 9.62 -18.89
C GLY A 43 0.56 9.52 -17.71
N LEU A 44 0.18 10.68 -17.16
CA LEU A 44 -0.73 10.80 -16.02
C LEU A 44 -2.15 10.37 -16.40
N ARG A 45 -2.75 9.49 -15.58
CA ARG A 45 -4.18 9.11 -15.66
C ARG A 45 -4.91 9.73 -14.48
N HIS A 46 -6.26 9.66 -14.45
CA HIS A 46 -7.08 10.31 -13.41
C HIS A 46 -6.57 10.06 -11.98
N GLN A 47 -6.36 8.80 -11.56
CA GLN A 47 -5.86 8.52 -10.21
C GLN A 47 -4.45 9.05 -9.95
N HIS A 48 -3.57 9.10 -10.99
CA HIS A 48 -2.22 9.66 -10.85
C HIS A 48 -2.29 11.18 -10.68
N LEU A 49 -3.12 11.83 -11.48
CA LEU A 49 -3.35 13.27 -11.37
C LEU A 49 -3.97 13.64 -10.01
N THR A 50 -4.90 12.82 -9.50
CA THR A 50 -5.45 13.01 -8.15
C THR A 50 -4.36 12.83 -7.08
N ALA A 51 -3.46 11.85 -7.22
CA ALA A 51 -2.33 11.69 -6.30
C ALA A 51 -1.37 12.89 -6.35
N VAL A 52 -1.07 13.42 -7.53
CA VAL A 52 -0.28 14.66 -7.70
C VAL A 52 -0.95 15.84 -6.99
N ARG A 53 -2.24 16.08 -7.26
CA ARG A 53 -3.00 17.17 -6.65
C ARG A 53 -3.13 17.01 -5.13
N ALA A 54 -3.30 15.79 -4.65
CA ALA A 54 -3.35 15.51 -3.22
C ALA A 54 -2.00 15.83 -2.54
N ALA A 55 -0.89 15.39 -3.12
CA ALA A 55 0.44 15.72 -2.62
C ALA A 55 0.73 17.23 -2.71
N GLN A 56 0.29 17.88 -3.81
CA GLN A 56 0.39 19.33 -3.99
C GLN A 56 -0.34 20.10 -2.89
N THR A 57 -1.58 19.71 -2.59
CA THR A 57 -2.41 20.38 -1.58
C THR A 57 -1.82 20.18 -0.17
N VAL A 58 -1.46 18.93 0.18
CA VAL A 58 -0.93 18.61 1.51
C VAL A 58 0.41 19.29 1.78
N ALA A 59 1.25 19.43 0.77
CA ALA A 59 2.60 19.99 0.90
C ALA A 59 2.72 21.45 0.45
N ASP A 60 1.61 22.14 0.15
CA ASP A 60 1.60 23.50 -0.42
C ASP A 60 2.64 23.64 -1.55
N ALA A 61 2.62 22.68 -2.48
CA ALA A 61 3.68 22.52 -3.47
C ALA A 61 3.39 23.28 -4.78
N GLN A 62 4.45 23.75 -5.43
CA GLN A 62 4.38 24.22 -6.81
C GLN A 62 4.62 23.03 -7.75
N VAL A 63 3.75 22.86 -8.74
CA VAL A 63 3.81 21.71 -9.66
C VAL A 63 3.71 22.18 -11.10
N GLN A 64 4.57 21.65 -11.95
CA GLN A 64 4.51 21.82 -13.41
C GLN A 64 4.21 20.47 -14.05
N GLY A 65 3.42 20.45 -15.11
CA GLY A 65 3.05 19.22 -15.83
C GLY A 65 1.94 18.40 -15.17
N ALA A 66 1.15 18.96 -14.24
CA ALA A 66 0.03 18.28 -13.57
C ALA A 66 -1.23 18.24 -14.45
N GLU A 67 -1.13 17.62 -15.62
CA GLU A 67 -2.21 17.49 -16.60
C GLU A 67 -2.40 16.04 -17.05
N LEU A 68 -3.64 15.70 -17.47
CA LEU A 68 -3.92 14.36 -17.99
C LEU A 68 -3.06 14.07 -19.22
N GLY A 69 -2.41 12.90 -19.22
CA GLY A 69 -1.55 12.47 -20.31
C GLY A 69 -0.13 13.02 -20.25
N SER A 70 0.17 13.96 -19.33
CA SER A 70 1.54 14.48 -19.20
C SER A 70 2.53 13.36 -18.94
N SER A 71 3.64 13.36 -19.68
CA SER A 71 4.77 12.45 -19.53
C SER A 71 5.84 12.97 -18.58
N ASP A 72 5.77 14.25 -18.24
CA ASP A 72 6.78 14.96 -17.46
C ASP A 72 6.12 15.73 -16.32
N LEU A 73 6.77 15.78 -15.15
CA LEU A 73 6.29 16.51 -13.99
C LEU A 73 7.46 17.01 -13.15
N THR A 74 7.39 18.27 -12.74
CA THR A 74 8.30 18.85 -11.75
C THR A 74 7.50 19.23 -10.52
N PHE A 75 8.00 18.84 -9.33
CA PHE A 75 7.36 19.04 -8.05
C PHE A 75 8.31 19.76 -7.10
N PHE A 76 7.92 20.94 -6.63
CA PHE A 76 8.63 21.74 -5.64
C PHE A 76 7.80 21.74 -4.35
N PRO A 77 8.15 20.92 -3.36
CA PRO A 77 7.38 20.85 -2.11
C PRO A 77 7.56 22.13 -1.30
N GLY A 78 6.46 22.56 -0.70
CA GLY A 78 6.44 23.58 0.35
C GLY A 78 6.34 22.92 1.74
N ARG A 79 5.59 23.55 2.64
CA ARG A 79 5.38 23.04 4.00
C ARG A 79 4.21 22.07 4.02
N VAL A 80 4.42 20.90 4.61
CA VAL A 80 3.33 19.97 4.89
C VAL A 80 2.49 20.50 6.05
N ALA A 81 1.19 20.62 5.85
CA ALA A 81 0.23 21.01 6.86
C ALA A 81 -0.70 19.85 7.22
N GLY A 82 -1.09 19.75 8.49
CA GLY A 82 -2.21 18.93 8.91
C GLY A 82 -3.53 19.65 8.65
N GLY A 83 -4.65 18.93 8.63
CA GLY A 83 -5.99 19.51 8.41
C GLY A 83 -6.99 18.53 7.82
N ASP A 84 -8.12 19.07 7.37
CA ASP A 84 -9.20 18.30 6.75
C ASP A 84 -9.08 18.37 5.23
N TYR A 85 -8.97 17.21 4.60
CA TYR A 85 -8.77 17.07 3.17
C TYR A 85 -9.84 16.19 2.53
N LEU A 86 -10.33 16.59 1.35
CA LEU A 86 -11.21 15.81 0.50
C LEU A 86 -10.61 15.67 -0.89
N PHE A 87 -10.38 14.44 -1.33
CA PHE A 87 -9.91 14.11 -2.67
C PHE A 87 -10.90 13.19 -3.36
N ASP A 88 -11.38 13.61 -4.53
CA ASP A 88 -12.30 12.84 -5.37
C ASP A 88 -11.61 12.46 -6.69
N ILE A 89 -11.48 11.15 -6.93
CA ILE A 89 -10.85 10.61 -8.14
C ILE A 89 -11.79 10.71 -9.35
N GLN A 90 -13.10 10.84 -9.11
CA GLN A 90 -14.18 10.91 -10.11
C GLN A 90 -14.29 9.70 -11.04
N THR A 91 -13.55 8.64 -10.75
CA THR A 91 -13.55 7.37 -11.48
C THR A 91 -13.38 6.22 -10.48
N ALA A 92 -13.38 4.98 -10.97
CA ALA A 92 -13.06 3.81 -10.16
C ALA A 92 -11.55 3.68 -9.80
N GLY A 93 -10.75 4.72 -9.99
CA GLY A 93 -9.35 4.73 -9.57
C GLY A 93 -9.21 4.51 -8.07
N SER A 94 -8.13 3.84 -7.64
CA SER A 94 -7.95 3.40 -6.26
C SER A 94 -7.73 4.56 -5.28
N ALA A 95 -8.63 4.69 -4.29
CA ALA A 95 -8.49 5.58 -3.15
C ALA A 95 -7.27 5.22 -2.29
N MET A 96 -6.96 3.93 -2.17
CA MET A 96 -5.81 3.46 -1.40
C MET A 96 -4.48 3.94 -1.98
N LEU A 97 -4.35 4.02 -3.32
CA LEU A 97 -3.14 4.52 -3.95
C LEU A 97 -2.96 6.04 -3.77
N VAL A 98 -4.04 6.80 -3.65
CA VAL A 98 -3.97 8.23 -3.26
C VAL A 98 -3.53 8.35 -1.80
N LEU A 99 -4.13 7.58 -0.90
CA LEU A 99 -3.73 7.54 0.52
C LEU A 99 -2.26 7.18 0.69
N GLN A 100 -1.76 6.16 -0.01
CA GLN A 100 -0.33 5.80 0.00
C GLN A 100 0.60 6.96 -0.36
N THR A 101 0.16 7.87 -1.23
CA THR A 101 0.96 9.03 -1.65
C THR A 101 1.04 10.08 -0.55
N ILE A 102 -0.02 10.30 0.22
CA ILE A 102 -0.11 11.42 1.18
C ILE A 102 0.09 11.02 2.63
N LEU A 103 -0.01 9.73 2.97
CA LEU A 103 0.27 9.26 4.33
C LEU A 103 1.69 9.61 4.81
N PRO A 104 2.77 9.33 4.04
CA PRO A 104 4.13 9.65 4.48
C PRO A 104 4.35 11.12 4.82
N PRO A 105 3.96 12.10 3.98
CA PRO A 105 4.07 13.51 4.36
C PRO A 105 3.16 13.89 5.52
N LEU A 106 1.92 13.39 5.62
CA LEU A 106 1.00 13.73 6.72
C LEU A 106 1.48 13.21 8.08
N PHE A 107 2.22 12.09 8.11
CA PHE A 107 2.92 11.68 9.33
C PHE A 107 4.05 12.64 9.77
N ARG A 108 4.48 13.54 8.88
CA ARG A 108 5.43 14.62 9.17
C ARG A 108 4.77 15.97 9.43
N ALA A 109 3.46 16.05 9.35
CA ALA A 109 2.72 17.29 9.60
C ALA A 109 2.86 17.77 11.05
N ASP A 110 2.51 19.04 11.29
CA ASP A 110 2.55 19.65 12.61
C ASP A 110 1.32 19.36 13.47
N GLN A 111 0.21 18.96 12.86
CA GLN A 111 -1.03 18.61 13.52
C GLN A 111 -1.72 17.43 12.83
N SER A 112 -2.71 16.85 13.51
CA SER A 112 -3.49 15.74 12.98
C SER A 112 -4.27 16.11 11.73
N SER A 113 -4.60 15.11 10.92
CA SER A 113 -5.34 15.29 9.69
C SER A 113 -6.52 14.33 9.59
N THR A 114 -7.61 14.78 8.97
CA THR A 114 -8.71 13.93 8.52
C THR A 114 -8.74 13.94 7.00
N VAL A 115 -8.50 12.81 6.39
CA VAL A 115 -8.47 12.68 4.93
C VAL A 115 -9.63 11.85 4.46
N THR A 116 -10.49 12.44 3.60
CA THR A 116 -11.54 11.73 2.88
C THR A 116 -11.10 11.51 1.44
N VAL A 117 -11.13 10.26 0.97
CA VAL A 117 -10.86 9.93 -0.43
C VAL A 117 -12.05 9.19 -1.03
N ARG A 118 -12.52 9.69 -2.19
CA ARG A 118 -13.59 9.07 -2.98
C ARG A 118 -13.02 8.42 -4.23
N GLY A 119 -13.43 7.16 -4.47
CA GLY A 119 -12.94 6.37 -5.60
C GLY A 119 -13.22 4.89 -5.44
N GLY A 120 -12.36 4.06 -6.01
CA GLY A 120 -12.37 2.61 -5.78
C GLY A 120 -11.70 2.26 -4.45
N THR A 121 -12.33 1.39 -3.65
CA THR A 121 -11.79 0.91 -2.38
C THR A 121 -11.38 -0.56 -2.43
N HIS A 122 -11.96 -1.29 -3.39
CA HIS A 122 -11.72 -2.71 -3.64
C HIS A 122 -11.53 -2.89 -5.15
N ASN A 123 -10.29 -2.72 -5.59
CA ASN A 123 -9.94 -2.77 -7.00
C ASN A 123 -8.84 -3.81 -7.25
N PRO A 124 -8.91 -4.56 -8.34
CA PRO A 124 -7.77 -5.31 -8.84
C PRO A 124 -6.54 -4.41 -9.01
N MET A 125 -5.34 -4.95 -8.85
CA MET A 125 -4.07 -4.24 -9.05
C MET A 125 -3.80 -3.07 -8.07
N SER A 126 -4.49 -3.03 -6.95
CA SER A 126 -4.25 -2.08 -5.86
C SER A 126 -4.60 -2.70 -4.50
N PRO A 127 -3.99 -2.26 -3.41
CA PRO A 127 -4.36 -2.73 -2.08
C PRO A 127 -5.85 -2.45 -1.82
N PRO A 128 -6.65 -3.44 -1.40
CA PRO A 128 -8.02 -3.18 -0.95
C PRO A 128 -8.04 -2.55 0.43
N PHE A 129 -9.21 -2.02 0.83
CA PHE A 129 -9.37 -1.38 2.12
C PHE A 129 -9.06 -2.32 3.29
N ASP A 130 -9.49 -3.58 3.23
CA ASP A 130 -9.29 -4.53 4.33
C ASP A 130 -7.81 -4.87 4.54
N PHE A 131 -7.04 -5.04 3.46
CA PHE A 131 -5.58 -5.13 3.56
C PHE A 131 -4.97 -3.86 4.19
N PHE A 132 -5.41 -2.68 3.75
CA PHE A 132 -4.90 -1.41 4.28
C PHE A 132 -5.18 -1.26 5.78
N ALA A 133 -6.40 -1.59 6.21
CA ALA A 133 -6.85 -1.43 7.59
C ALA A 133 -6.32 -2.52 8.53
N GLU A 134 -6.25 -3.77 8.08
CA GLU A 134 -6.00 -4.91 8.95
C GLU A 134 -4.56 -5.48 8.82
N THR A 135 -3.86 -5.19 7.71
CA THR A 135 -2.48 -5.67 7.49
C THR A 135 -1.47 -4.53 7.53
N PHE A 136 -1.66 -3.52 6.69
CA PHE A 136 -0.68 -2.46 6.50
C PHE A 136 -0.61 -1.49 7.68
N LEU A 137 -1.72 -0.86 8.08
CA LEU A 137 -1.70 0.14 9.17
C LEU A 137 -1.25 -0.45 10.51
N PRO A 138 -1.68 -1.64 10.96
CA PRO A 138 -1.13 -2.26 12.16
C PRO A 138 0.38 -2.50 12.09
N SER A 139 0.91 -2.82 10.90
CA SER A 139 2.34 -3.03 10.70
C SER A 139 3.13 -1.73 10.85
N VAL A 140 2.69 -0.63 10.23
CA VAL A 140 3.38 0.65 10.34
C VAL A 140 3.17 1.32 11.70
N CYS A 141 2.07 1.02 12.40
CA CYS A 141 1.82 1.48 13.77
C CYS A 141 2.91 1.00 14.73
N ARG A 142 3.46 -0.19 14.53
CA ARG A 142 4.61 -0.70 15.31
C ARG A 142 5.86 0.17 15.18
N MET A 143 6.00 0.92 14.10
CA MET A 143 7.09 1.87 13.86
C MET A 143 6.79 3.29 14.39
N GLY A 144 5.58 3.53 14.90
CA GLY A 144 5.13 4.83 15.41
C GLY A 144 4.32 5.68 14.43
N PHE A 145 3.83 5.08 13.33
CA PHE A 145 2.93 5.73 12.38
C PHE A 145 1.47 5.37 12.71
N HIS A 146 0.73 6.31 13.28
CA HIS A 146 -0.63 6.08 13.74
C HIS A 146 -1.67 6.68 12.80
N ALA A 147 -2.56 5.83 12.29
CA ALA A 147 -3.70 6.25 11.51
C ALA A 147 -4.89 5.30 11.73
N SER A 148 -6.10 5.86 11.71
CA SER A 148 -7.35 5.13 11.94
C SER A 148 -8.25 5.25 10.71
N PRO A 149 -8.41 4.17 9.92
CA PRO A 149 -9.22 4.17 8.73
C PRO A 149 -10.67 3.81 9.03
N ARG A 150 -11.58 4.35 8.26
CA ARG A 150 -13.00 3.98 8.26
C ARG A 150 -13.50 3.90 6.82
N LEU A 151 -13.99 2.73 6.42
CA LEU A 151 -14.72 2.57 5.17
C LEU A 151 -16.13 3.14 5.36
N VAL A 152 -16.44 4.16 4.57
CA VAL A 152 -17.77 4.79 4.57
C VAL A 152 -18.68 4.11 3.57
N ARG A 153 -18.13 3.79 2.40
CA ARG A 153 -18.84 3.12 1.31
C ARG A 153 -17.87 2.30 0.45
N HIS A 154 -18.31 1.11 0.06
CA HIS A 154 -17.54 0.28 -0.86
C HIS A 154 -17.56 0.84 -2.28
N GLY A 155 -16.43 0.75 -2.97
CA GLY A 155 -16.29 1.10 -4.38
C GLY A 155 -15.53 0.03 -5.14
N PHE A 156 -16.22 -0.67 -6.04
CA PHE A 156 -15.63 -1.71 -6.89
C PHE A 156 -15.40 -1.20 -8.31
N TYR A 157 -14.41 -1.75 -8.97
CA TYR A 157 -14.20 -1.52 -10.40
C TYR A 157 -15.29 -2.25 -11.24
N PRO A 158 -15.85 -1.66 -12.32
CA PRO A 158 -15.52 -0.34 -12.88
C PRO A 158 -16.35 0.84 -12.33
N ALA A 159 -17.32 0.61 -11.47
CA ALA A 159 -18.26 1.64 -11.01
C ALA A 159 -17.60 2.69 -10.09
N GLY A 160 -16.68 2.27 -9.23
CA GLY A 160 -16.09 3.14 -8.21
C GLY A 160 -17.13 3.56 -7.15
N GLY A 161 -17.14 4.85 -6.82
CA GLY A 161 -18.13 5.45 -5.92
C GLY A 161 -17.94 5.12 -4.44
N GLY A 162 -16.81 4.50 -4.07
CA GLY A 162 -16.46 4.26 -2.69
C GLY A 162 -15.97 5.51 -1.97
N GLU A 163 -15.93 5.44 -0.65
CA GLU A 163 -15.44 6.53 0.20
C GLU A 163 -14.73 5.96 1.43
N VAL A 164 -13.52 6.46 1.68
CA VAL A 164 -12.73 6.14 2.87
C VAL A 164 -12.36 7.41 3.60
N VAL A 165 -12.47 7.38 4.92
CA VAL A 165 -12.00 8.43 5.82
C VAL A 165 -10.84 7.89 6.66
N VAL A 166 -9.74 8.63 6.75
CA VAL A 166 -8.59 8.25 7.57
C VAL A 166 -8.23 9.41 8.48
N GLN A 167 -8.17 9.16 9.77
CA GLN A 167 -7.58 10.07 10.75
C GLN A 167 -6.10 9.73 10.89
N ILE A 168 -5.22 10.72 10.80
CA ILE A 168 -3.76 10.55 10.76
C ILE A 168 -3.16 11.44 11.86
N GLU A 169 -2.32 10.84 12.69
CA GLU A 169 -1.59 11.54 13.73
C GLU A 169 -0.14 11.80 13.29
N PRO A 170 0.43 12.98 13.57
CA PRO A 170 1.86 13.22 13.36
C PRO A 170 2.72 12.21 14.11
N ALA A 171 3.67 11.61 13.41
CA ALA A 171 4.59 10.64 14.01
C ALA A 171 5.66 11.37 14.84
N LYS A 172 5.70 11.11 16.15
CA LYS A 172 6.61 11.80 17.08
C LYS A 172 7.87 10.99 17.38
N ASN A 173 7.72 9.68 17.54
CA ASN A 173 8.79 8.78 17.96
C ASN A 173 8.87 7.58 17.03
N LEU A 174 9.48 7.77 15.86
CA LEU A 174 9.70 6.69 14.93
C LEU A 174 10.81 5.77 15.44
N GLN A 175 10.58 4.47 15.35
CA GLN A 175 11.54 3.45 15.75
C GLN A 175 11.70 2.36 14.70
N PRO A 176 12.91 1.86 14.48
CA PRO A 176 13.14 0.69 13.66
C PRO A 176 12.40 -0.53 14.20
N VAL A 177 11.79 -1.30 13.30
CA VAL A 177 11.13 -2.56 13.66
C VAL A 177 11.71 -3.69 12.81
N HIS A 178 12.11 -4.76 13.49
CA HIS A 178 12.51 -6.00 12.83
C HIS A 178 11.31 -6.96 12.84
N PHE A 179 10.66 -7.09 11.67
CA PHE A 179 9.56 -8.02 11.53
C PHE A 179 10.12 -9.45 11.42
N THR A 180 9.83 -10.24 12.43
CA THR A 180 10.14 -11.66 12.48
C THR A 180 8.88 -12.49 12.26
N ALA A 181 9.02 -13.69 11.73
CA ALA A 181 7.90 -14.61 11.64
C ALA A 181 7.33 -14.84 13.04
N PRO A 182 6.02 -14.61 13.26
CA PRO A 182 5.43 -14.80 14.57
C PRO A 182 5.52 -16.27 14.99
N ALA A 183 5.92 -16.49 16.23
CA ALA A 183 5.82 -17.79 16.87
C ALA A 183 4.38 -17.98 17.41
N GLY A 184 3.91 -19.23 17.48
CA GLY A 184 2.59 -19.55 18.03
C GLY A 184 1.59 -20.02 16.98
N PRO A 185 0.33 -20.20 17.38
CA PRO A 185 -0.71 -20.73 16.51
C PRO A 185 -1.00 -19.81 15.33
N MET A 186 -1.43 -20.43 14.26
CA MET A 186 -1.94 -19.77 13.07
C MET A 186 -3.40 -20.13 12.89
N VAL A 187 -4.24 -19.12 12.69
CA VAL A 187 -5.67 -19.28 12.41
C VAL A 187 -5.96 -18.73 11.04
N LEU A 188 -6.59 -19.55 10.23
CA LEU A 188 -7.02 -19.18 8.88
C LEU A 188 -8.53 -18.95 8.88
N SER A 189 -8.97 -17.90 8.21
CA SER A 189 -10.38 -17.66 7.93
C SER A 189 -10.55 -17.12 6.51
N ALA A 190 -11.76 -17.23 5.97
CA ALA A 190 -12.07 -16.67 4.66
C ALA A 190 -13.27 -15.73 4.75
N ARG A 191 -13.26 -14.70 3.92
CA ARG A 191 -14.36 -13.75 3.75
C ARG A 191 -14.69 -13.63 2.27
N VAL A 192 -15.97 -13.68 1.96
CA VAL A 192 -16.49 -13.46 0.59
C VAL A 192 -17.31 -12.18 0.62
N VAL A 193 -16.79 -11.13 0.01
CA VAL A 193 -17.45 -9.82 -0.09
C VAL A 193 -18.23 -9.75 -1.40
N LEU A 194 -19.52 -9.49 -1.29
CA LEU A 194 -20.46 -9.52 -2.41
C LEU A 194 -21.28 -8.22 -2.47
N ALA A 195 -21.23 -7.54 -3.59
CA ALA A 195 -22.04 -6.36 -3.88
C ALA A 195 -22.92 -6.61 -5.09
N ARG A 196 -24.24 -6.54 -4.94
CA ARG A 196 -25.22 -6.66 -6.03
C ARG A 196 -25.00 -7.87 -6.94
N LEU A 197 -24.59 -8.99 -6.38
CA LEU A 197 -24.39 -10.26 -7.08
C LEU A 197 -25.40 -11.30 -6.60
N PRO A 198 -25.78 -12.26 -7.48
CA PRO A 198 -26.72 -13.31 -7.11
C PRO A 198 -26.06 -14.32 -6.16
N ASP A 199 -26.88 -14.98 -5.33
CA ASP A 199 -26.45 -15.97 -4.32
C ASP A 199 -25.63 -17.13 -4.92
N ARG A 200 -25.84 -17.48 -6.18
CA ARG A 200 -25.03 -18.51 -6.84
C ARG A 200 -23.53 -18.23 -6.84
N VAL A 201 -23.11 -16.95 -6.75
CA VAL A 201 -21.68 -16.58 -6.63
C VAL A 201 -21.18 -17.00 -5.26
N TRP A 202 -21.91 -16.62 -4.20
CA TRP A 202 -21.60 -17.06 -2.84
C TRP A 202 -21.50 -18.59 -2.75
N GLU A 203 -22.51 -19.29 -3.23
CA GLU A 203 -22.55 -20.75 -3.16
C GLU A 203 -21.40 -21.42 -3.92
N ALA A 204 -20.97 -20.83 -5.04
CA ALA A 204 -19.85 -21.35 -5.80
C ALA A 204 -18.51 -21.09 -5.09
N GLU A 205 -18.30 -19.89 -4.53
CA GLU A 205 -17.08 -19.53 -3.81
C GLU A 205 -16.97 -20.27 -2.48
N LYS A 206 -18.08 -20.41 -1.74
CA LYS A 206 -18.13 -21.19 -0.51
C LYS A 206 -17.72 -22.64 -0.77
N ARG A 207 -18.31 -23.30 -1.76
CA ARG A 207 -17.91 -24.68 -2.12
C ARG A 207 -16.45 -24.79 -2.52
N ALA A 208 -15.93 -23.79 -3.25
CA ALA A 208 -14.52 -23.76 -3.61
C ALA A 208 -13.62 -23.58 -2.38
N LEU A 209 -13.98 -22.71 -1.44
CA LEU A 209 -13.26 -22.52 -0.17
C LEU A 209 -13.29 -23.79 0.70
N GLU A 210 -14.44 -24.46 0.81
CA GLU A 210 -14.58 -25.72 1.55
C GLU A 210 -13.77 -26.88 0.93
N SER A 211 -13.44 -26.79 -0.35
CA SER A 211 -12.64 -27.80 -1.06
C SER A 211 -11.11 -27.53 -1.03
N LEU A 212 -10.68 -26.40 -0.45
CA LEU A 212 -9.25 -26.09 -0.33
C LEU A 212 -8.56 -27.03 0.68
N ASP A 213 -7.30 -27.33 0.38
CA ASP A 213 -6.40 -27.94 1.36
C ASP A 213 -5.82 -26.85 2.32
N LEU A 214 -6.74 -26.16 2.99
CA LEU A 214 -6.46 -25.15 4.02
C LEU A 214 -7.48 -25.33 5.16
N ASP A 215 -7.00 -25.41 6.39
CA ASP A 215 -7.86 -25.53 7.58
C ASP A 215 -8.47 -24.16 7.92
N LEU A 216 -9.58 -23.83 7.25
CA LEU A 216 -10.30 -22.58 7.46
C LEU A 216 -11.23 -22.70 8.67
N ALA A 217 -10.91 -21.99 9.75
CA ALA A 217 -11.74 -21.97 10.97
C ALA A 217 -13.14 -21.38 10.70
N THR A 218 -13.26 -20.41 9.80
CA THR A 218 -14.54 -19.78 9.42
C THR A 218 -14.54 -19.36 7.96
N ILE A 219 -15.74 -19.39 7.34
CA ILE A 219 -16.03 -18.81 6.03
C ILE A 219 -17.19 -17.83 6.21
N GLU A 220 -16.91 -16.54 6.10
CA GLU A 220 -17.87 -15.46 6.32
C GLU A 220 -18.39 -14.89 5.00
N ARG A 221 -19.71 -14.68 4.91
CA ARG A 221 -20.33 -13.91 3.82
C ARG A 221 -20.49 -12.45 4.27
N ARG A 222 -20.03 -11.52 3.44
CA ARG A 222 -20.20 -10.07 3.63
C ARG A 222 -20.98 -9.47 2.48
N ASP A 223 -22.26 -9.18 2.72
CA ASP A 223 -23.13 -8.53 1.74
C ASP A 223 -22.99 -7.01 1.81
N VAL A 224 -22.62 -6.41 0.69
CA VAL A 224 -22.45 -4.95 0.53
C VAL A 224 -23.69 -4.40 -0.17
N THR A 225 -24.45 -3.57 0.53
CA THR A 225 -25.72 -3.00 0.04
C THR A 225 -25.57 -1.61 -0.56
N ASP A 226 -24.53 -0.86 -0.18
CA ASP A 226 -24.33 0.57 -0.49
C ASP A 226 -23.36 0.85 -1.64
N SER A 227 -22.92 -0.18 -2.35
CA SER A 227 -22.01 -0.03 -3.49
C SER A 227 -22.71 0.56 -4.72
N ALA A 228 -21.99 1.37 -5.51
CA ALA A 228 -22.50 1.96 -6.76
C ALA A 228 -22.72 0.92 -7.87
N GLY A 229 -21.97 -0.18 -7.86
CA GLY A 229 -22.04 -1.25 -8.86
C GLY A 229 -21.78 -2.63 -8.29
N PRO A 230 -21.87 -3.68 -9.10
CA PRO A 230 -21.53 -5.01 -8.65
C PRO A 230 -20.05 -5.13 -8.31
N GLY A 231 -19.73 -5.97 -7.33
CA GLY A 231 -18.38 -6.24 -6.92
C GLY A 231 -18.27 -7.55 -6.15
N ASN A 232 -17.08 -8.15 -6.23
CA ASN A 232 -16.77 -9.38 -5.52
C ASN A 232 -15.27 -9.44 -5.22
N CYS A 233 -14.95 -9.84 -4.01
CA CYS A 233 -13.62 -10.33 -3.68
C CYS A 233 -13.68 -11.46 -2.65
N VAL A 234 -12.71 -12.35 -2.74
CA VAL A 234 -12.44 -13.41 -1.77
C VAL A 234 -11.17 -13.03 -1.02
N GLU A 235 -11.24 -13.06 0.29
CA GLU A 235 -10.14 -12.78 1.18
C GLU A 235 -9.82 -14.01 2.02
N ILE A 236 -8.56 -14.41 2.05
CA ILE A 236 -8.06 -15.35 3.04
C ILE A 236 -7.25 -14.57 4.05
N VAL A 237 -7.68 -14.65 5.29
CA VAL A 237 -7.05 -13.98 6.43
C VAL A 237 -6.18 -14.97 7.16
N VAL A 238 -4.93 -14.62 7.32
CA VAL A 238 -3.93 -15.40 8.08
C VAL A 238 -3.59 -14.62 9.33
N ASP A 239 -4.12 -15.06 10.47
CA ASP A 239 -3.78 -14.53 11.80
C ASP A 239 -2.68 -15.37 12.42
N ARG A 240 -1.59 -14.73 12.87
CA ARG A 240 -0.42 -15.41 13.44
C ARG A 240 -0.01 -14.81 14.78
N GLY A 241 0.31 -15.70 15.74
CA GLY A 241 0.80 -15.35 17.06
C GLY A 241 -0.31 -15.10 18.10
N GLU A 242 0.06 -15.11 19.36
CA GLU A 242 -0.84 -14.92 20.51
C GLU A 242 -0.82 -13.48 21.05
N ALA A 243 0.32 -12.79 20.90
CA ALA A 243 0.52 -11.44 21.44
C ALA A 243 -0.16 -10.37 20.57
N GLU A 244 -0.79 -9.40 21.20
CA GLU A 244 -1.30 -8.22 20.51
C GLU A 244 -0.20 -7.16 20.31
N PRO A 245 -0.14 -6.48 19.17
CA PRO A 245 -0.99 -6.71 17.99
C PRO A 245 -0.57 -7.96 17.21
N ARG A 246 -1.54 -8.83 16.91
CA ARG A 246 -1.31 -10.02 16.10
C ARG A 246 -0.82 -9.64 14.70
N SER A 247 0.02 -10.50 14.13
CA SER A 247 0.38 -10.36 12.72
C SER A 247 -0.74 -10.90 11.86
N ARG A 248 -1.46 -10.00 11.18
CA ARG A 248 -2.57 -10.34 10.30
C ARG A 248 -2.20 -10.02 8.85
N SER A 249 -2.44 -10.98 7.96
CA SER A 249 -2.34 -10.79 6.52
C SER A 249 -3.70 -11.05 5.86
N VAL A 250 -4.24 -10.05 5.17
CA VAL A 250 -5.46 -10.14 4.36
C VAL A 250 -5.07 -10.30 2.90
N LEU A 251 -5.27 -11.49 2.36
CA LEU A 251 -4.84 -11.89 1.02
C LEU A 251 -6.05 -11.97 0.11
N THR A 252 -6.17 -11.03 -0.81
CA THR A 252 -7.39 -10.75 -1.57
C THR A 252 -7.24 -11.09 -3.04
N ALA A 253 -8.25 -11.79 -3.58
CA ALA A 253 -8.46 -11.97 -5.01
C ALA A 253 -9.82 -11.40 -5.43
N PHE A 254 -9.91 -10.91 -6.67
CA PHE A 254 -11.10 -10.23 -7.16
C PHE A 254 -11.85 -11.06 -8.20
N GLY A 255 -13.18 -11.10 -8.04
CA GLY A 255 -14.07 -11.64 -9.04
C GLY A 255 -14.26 -10.67 -10.20
N GLU A 256 -14.25 -11.21 -11.41
CA GLU A 256 -14.49 -10.47 -12.64
C GLU A 256 -15.54 -11.19 -13.51
N ARG A 257 -16.19 -10.43 -14.38
CA ARG A 257 -17.19 -11.03 -15.30
C ARG A 257 -16.53 -12.10 -16.17
N GLY A 258 -17.06 -13.31 -16.12
CA GLY A 258 -16.57 -14.45 -16.90
C GLY A 258 -15.44 -15.23 -16.21
N ARG A 259 -14.96 -14.79 -15.07
CA ARG A 259 -13.97 -15.52 -14.27
C ARG A 259 -14.69 -16.54 -13.37
N PRO A 260 -14.36 -17.83 -13.42
CA PRO A 260 -14.93 -18.83 -12.52
C PRO A 260 -14.60 -18.55 -11.05
N SER A 261 -15.59 -18.71 -10.16
CA SER A 261 -15.42 -18.54 -8.70
C SER A 261 -14.26 -19.38 -8.13
N ALA A 262 -14.08 -20.61 -8.60
CA ALA A 262 -12.97 -21.45 -8.18
C ALA A 262 -11.59 -20.85 -8.48
N GLN A 263 -11.44 -20.10 -9.58
CA GLN A 263 -10.19 -19.43 -9.92
C GLN A 263 -9.93 -18.21 -9.00
N VAL A 264 -10.99 -17.52 -8.59
CA VAL A 264 -10.86 -16.40 -7.64
C VAL A 264 -10.40 -16.92 -6.28
N VAL A 265 -11.05 -17.98 -5.80
CA VAL A 265 -10.69 -18.65 -4.54
C VAL A 265 -9.26 -19.18 -4.58
N GLU A 266 -8.88 -19.86 -5.67
CA GLU A 266 -7.55 -20.45 -5.81
C GLU A 266 -6.44 -19.39 -5.86
N GLU A 267 -6.70 -18.22 -6.43
CA GLU A 267 -5.73 -17.11 -6.40
C GLU A 267 -5.49 -16.62 -4.97
N ALA A 268 -6.55 -16.36 -4.18
CA ALA A 268 -6.41 -15.97 -2.78
C ALA A 268 -5.71 -17.07 -1.96
N ALA A 269 -6.05 -18.34 -2.21
CA ALA A 269 -5.43 -19.49 -1.58
C ALA A 269 -3.94 -19.63 -1.93
N THR A 270 -3.57 -19.32 -3.17
CA THR A 270 -2.16 -19.33 -3.61
C THR A 270 -1.34 -18.31 -2.82
N TYR A 271 -1.84 -17.09 -2.61
CA TYR A 271 -1.15 -16.08 -1.79
C TYR A 271 -1.02 -16.52 -0.33
N ALA A 272 -2.07 -17.16 0.22
CA ALA A 272 -2.03 -17.67 1.59
C ALA A 272 -1.01 -18.82 1.73
N ARG A 273 -1.01 -19.79 0.82
CA ARG A 273 -0.03 -20.88 0.83
C ARG A 273 1.40 -20.36 0.69
N GLU A 274 1.65 -19.38 -0.19
CA GLU A 274 2.97 -18.77 -0.35
C GLU A 274 3.48 -18.20 0.99
N LEU A 275 2.65 -17.46 1.72
CA LEU A 275 3.00 -16.90 3.03
C LEU A 275 3.24 -18.01 4.07
N ILE A 276 2.33 -18.99 4.14
CA ILE A 276 2.37 -20.07 5.14
C ILE A 276 3.59 -20.97 4.92
N THR A 277 3.81 -21.43 3.70
CA THR A 277 4.88 -22.38 3.40
C THR A 277 6.26 -21.75 3.46
N SER A 278 6.37 -20.47 3.14
CA SER A 278 7.65 -19.75 3.23
C SER A 278 8.08 -19.48 4.69
N GLY A 279 7.14 -19.37 5.63
CA GLY A 279 7.43 -18.91 6.98
C GLY A 279 7.91 -17.46 7.05
N ALA A 280 7.64 -16.64 6.03
CA ALA A 280 8.03 -15.24 5.98
C ALA A 280 7.32 -14.40 7.06
N ALA A 281 7.96 -13.32 7.47
CA ALA A 281 7.37 -12.37 8.43
C ALA A 281 6.22 -11.57 7.81
N THR A 282 6.33 -11.21 6.53
CA THR A 282 5.34 -10.43 5.77
C THR A 282 4.91 -11.18 4.52
N ASP A 283 3.69 -10.93 4.06
CA ASP A 283 3.29 -11.34 2.71
C ASP A 283 3.95 -10.46 1.64
N ARG A 284 3.86 -10.89 0.38
CA ARG A 284 4.47 -10.21 -0.77
C ARG A 284 3.96 -8.79 -1.01
N PHE A 285 2.69 -8.51 -0.65
CA PHE A 285 2.08 -7.20 -0.86
C PHE A 285 2.49 -6.21 0.22
N LEU A 286 2.54 -6.67 1.48
CA LEU A 286 3.02 -5.87 2.60
C LEU A 286 4.50 -5.53 2.44
N ALA A 287 5.31 -6.44 1.89
CA ALA A 287 6.72 -6.21 1.61
C ALA A 287 6.96 -4.95 0.75
N ASP A 288 6.14 -4.75 -0.30
CA ASP A 288 6.23 -3.55 -1.15
C ASP A 288 5.87 -2.26 -0.41
N GLN A 289 4.95 -2.34 0.55
CA GLN A 289 4.39 -1.20 1.27
C GLN A 289 5.27 -0.72 2.43
N LEU A 290 6.03 -1.62 3.07
CA LEU A 290 6.84 -1.30 4.25
C LEU A 290 8.11 -0.51 3.94
N LEU A 291 8.63 -0.58 2.73
CA LEU A 291 9.94 -0.03 2.35
C LEU A 291 10.10 1.46 2.72
N ILE A 292 9.11 2.28 2.38
CA ILE A 292 9.14 3.72 2.64
C ILE A 292 9.10 4.01 4.16
N TYR A 293 8.39 3.21 4.93
CA TYR A 293 8.24 3.39 6.39
C TYR A 293 9.48 2.93 7.15
N LEU A 294 10.12 1.83 6.73
CA LEU A 294 11.44 1.46 7.25
C LEU A 294 12.47 2.56 6.99
N ALA A 295 12.45 3.14 5.80
CA ALA A 295 13.35 4.23 5.45
C ALA A 295 13.07 5.51 6.26
N MET A 296 11.80 5.86 6.48
CA MET A 296 11.42 7.01 7.32
C MET A 296 11.75 6.78 8.80
N ALA A 297 11.70 5.54 9.28
CA ALA A 297 12.13 5.14 10.62
C ALA A 297 13.66 4.94 10.71
N SER A 298 14.40 5.13 9.61
CA SER A 298 15.85 5.01 9.49
C SER A 298 16.40 3.65 9.93
N GLY A 299 15.61 2.58 9.77
CA GLY A 299 16.06 1.24 10.13
C GLY A 299 14.95 0.20 10.15
N GLY A 300 15.35 -1.04 10.45
CA GLY A 300 14.44 -2.17 10.55
C GLY A 300 14.65 -3.21 9.45
N SER A 301 13.89 -4.28 9.51
CA SER A 301 13.99 -5.36 8.53
C SER A 301 12.72 -6.20 8.49
N PHE A 302 12.53 -6.94 7.40
CA PHE A 302 11.52 -7.99 7.27
C PHE A 302 12.03 -9.13 6.38
N THR A 303 11.33 -10.27 6.42
CA THR A 303 11.45 -11.33 5.42
C THR A 303 10.13 -11.46 4.66
N ALA A 304 10.22 -11.73 3.36
CA ALA A 304 9.08 -11.94 2.46
C ALA A 304 9.30 -13.19 1.60
N PRO A 305 8.23 -13.84 1.10
CA PRO A 305 8.37 -15.00 0.21
C PRO A 305 9.01 -14.62 -1.13
N SER A 306 8.73 -13.43 -1.60
CA SER A 306 9.26 -12.88 -2.86
C SER A 306 9.32 -11.36 -2.79
N LEU A 307 10.20 -10.75 -3.59
CA LEU A 307 10.23 -9.31 -3.83
C LEU A 307 9.77 -9.04 -5.25
N SER A 308 8.76 -8.20 -5.38
CA SER A 308 8.23 -7.78 -6.66
C SER A 308 9.19 -6.81 -7.36
N LEU A 309 8.99 -6.61 -8.67
CA LEU A 309 9.67 -5.53 -9.39
C LEU A 309 9.29 -4.14 -8.82
N HIS A 310 8.11 -4.02 -8.20
CA HIS A 310 7.71 -2.81 -7.46
C HIS A 310 8.64 -2.56 -6.27
N ALA A 311 8.97 -3.60 -5.47
CA ALA A 311 9.87 -3.46 -4.33
C ALA A 311 11.26 -2.97 -4.75
N THR A 312 11.87 -3.61 -5.74
CA THR A 312 13.22 -3.23 -6.21
C THR A 312 13.25 -1.83 -6.84
N THR A 313 12.20 -1.46 -7.58
CA THR A 313 12.04 -0.11 -8.12
C THR A 313 11.89 0.92 -7.01
N ASN A 314 11.09 0.61 -5.99
CA ASN A 314 10.85 1.48 -4.84
C ASN A 314 12.12 1.75 -4.03
N ILE A 315 12.94 0.72 -3.80
CA ILE A 315 14.24 0.85 -3.11
C ILE A 315 15.09 1.92 -3.78
N ALA A 316 15.26 1.83 -5.10
CA ALA A 316 16.07 2.79 -5.85
C ALA A 316 15.55 4.23 -5.79
N VAL A 317 14.23 4.42 -5.73
CA VAL A 317 13.63 5.75 -5.56
C VAL A 317 13.82 6.26 -4.13
N ILE A 318 13.58 5.43 -3.12
CA ILE A 318 13.68 5.79 -1.70
C ILE A 318 15.09 6.28 -1.36
N GLU A 319 16.13 5.58 -1.83
CA GLU A 319 17.53 5.91 -1.56
C GLU A 319 17.98 7.26 -2.16
N GLN A 320 17.24 7.81 -3.15
CA GLN A 320 17.51 9.15 -3.68
C GLN A 320 16.98 10.26 -2.74
N PHE A 321 15.93 9.98 -1.99
CA PHE A 321 15.29 10.97 -1.11
C PHE A 321 15.77 10.89 0.34
N LEU A 322 15.99 9.70 0.85
CA LEU A 322 16.35 9.46 2.25
C LEU A 322 17.79 8.96 2.39
N PRO A 323 18.51 9.38 3.43
CA PRO A 323 19.87 8.97 3.68
C PRO A 323 19.92 7.57 4.32
N VAL A 324 19.41 6.60 3.62
CA VAL A 324 19.33 5.19 4.03
C VAL A 324 19.82 4.28 2.90
N ARG A 325 20.16 3.06 3.25
CA ARG A 325 20.39 1.95 2.32
C ARG A 325 19.42 0.81 2.65
N LEU A 326 18.74 0.30 1.63
CA LEU A 326 17.85 -0.85 1.70
C LEU A 326 18.55 -2.04 1.01
N ALA A 327 19.21 -2.88 1.80
CA ALA A 327 19.86 -4.08 1.30
C ALA A 327 18.85 -5.23 1.18
N THR A 328 18.97 -6.00 0.11
CA THR A 328 18.19 -7.21 -0.13
C THR A 328 19.11 -8.41 -0.17
N GLU A 329 18.72 -9.50 0.49
CA GLU A 329 19.44 -10.75 0.56
C GLU A 329 18.47 -11.92 0.39
N GLN A 330 18.86 -12.92 -0.38
CA GLN A 330 18.10 -14.18 -0.45
C GLN A 330 18.61 -15.13 0.62
N ILE A 331 17.73 -15.63 1.48
CA ILE A 331 18.04 -16.57 2.55
C ILE A 331 17.16 -17.82 2.35
N GLY A 332 17.74 -18.84 1.73
CA GLY A 332 16.96 -20.01 1.30
C GLY A 332 15.85 -19.64 0.33
N SER A 333 14.61 -19.91 0.68
CA SER A 333 13.41 -19.53 -0.09
C SER A 333 12.89 -18.14 0.22
N LEU A 334 13.48 -17.41 1.18
CA LEU A 334 13.05 -16.10 1.63
C LEU A 334 13.91 -15.00 1.07
N HIS A 335 13.31 -13.82 0.93
CA HIS A 335 14.01 -12.57 0.73
C HIS A 335 13.99 -11.76 2.03
N ARG A 336 15.17 -11.36 2.51
CA ARG A 336 15.30 -10.38 3.59
C ARG A 336 15.51 -9.01 2.99
N VAL A 337 14.80 -8.02 3.54
CA VAL A 337 15.09 -6.60 3.31
C VAL A 337 15.52 -6.01 4.64
N GLN A 338 16.61 -5.25 4.62
CA GLN A 338 17.13 -4.56 5.79
C GLN A 338 17.47 -3.12 5.44
N CYS A 339 16.98 -2.20 6.26
CA CYS A 339 17.24 -0.77 6.16
C CYS A 339 18.28 -0.35 7.19
N PHE A 340 19.26 0.44 6.76
CA PHE A 340 20.25 1.08 7.64
C PHE A 340 20.45 2.54 7.26
N PRO A 341 20.88 3.42 8.18
CA PRO A 341 21.38 4.73 7.83
C PRO A 341 22.57 4.62 6.87
N SER A 342 22.65 5.48 5.86
CA SER A 342 23.82 5.53 4.99
C SER A 342 25.05 6.05 5.77
N GLU A 343 26.26 5.64 5.37
CA GLU A 343 27.51 6.02 6.09
C GLU A 343 27.72 7.53 6.16
N LEU A 344 27.26 8.28 5.18
CA LEU A 344 27.27 9.76 5.17
C LEU A 344 26.50 10.38 6.36
N THR A 345 25.54 9.66 6.97
CA THR A 345 24.79 10.12 8.14
C THR A 345 25.50 9.83 9.45
N LYS A 346 26.40 8.84 9.50
CA LYS A 346 27.20 8.55 10.72
C LYS A 346 28.21 9.67 11.00
N GLU A 347 28.94 10.11 9.99
CA GLU A 347 29.92 11.21 10.12
C GLU A 347 29.27 12.54 10.53
N ALA A 348 28.08 12.86 9.97
CA ALA A 348 27.36 14.08 10.33
C ALA A 348 26.73 14.04 11.74
N ALA A 349 26.44 12.86 12.29
CA ALA A 349 25.94 12.70 13.66
C ALA A 349 27.06 12.71 14.70
N GLU A 350 28.25 12.25 14.37
CA GLU A 350 29.43 12.31 15.22
C GLU A 350 29.99 13.73 15.29
N THR A 351 29.98 14.49 14.20
CA THR A 351 30.41 15.90 14.16
C THR A 351 29.49 16.84 14.95
N LYS A 352 28.22 16.47 15.21
CA LYS A 352 27.30 17.26 16.06
C LYS A 352 27.35 16.91 17.54
N ARG A 353 28.11 15.87 17.93
CA ARG A 353 28.31 15.45 19.33
C ARG A 353 29.68 15.84 19.87
N SER A 354 30.56 16.35 19.03
CA SER A 354 31.81 17.00 19.39
C SER A 354 31.66 18.52 19.41
#